data_b63c4515ad5a3012a73a33c375eb9eb6
#
_entry.id   b63c4515ad5a3012a73a33c375eb9eb6
#
_cell.length_a   1.000
_cell.length_b   1.000
_cell.length_c   1.000
_cell.angle_alpha   90.00
_cell.angle_beta   90.00
_cell.angle_gamma   90.00
#
_symmetry.space_group_name_H-M   'P 1'
#
loop_
_entity.id
_entity.type
_entity.pdbx_description
1 polymer ?
#
loop_
_entity_poly.entity_id
_entity_poly.type
_entity_poly.pdbx_seq_one_letter_code
_entity_poly.pdbx_strand_id
1 'polypeptide(L)'
;IFCRSRLIDTLRMKAKDINEITLGLNKIFEAKPTLKTLFKLNDKEFGFIPKLDDMSFGEYIDLDTYLADWENMHLAMGVLFRPVTFKRNNEYIIEEYKTASQYDMKNMPLDVVMGVLVFFWNLKSELLKHIVNYLQNQKEVELPQHLIASLQNGVGFNPFTDSVTEILETYTK
;
A
#
# COMPACT_ATOMS: atom_id res chain seq x y z
N ILE A 1 11.31 -12.57 -8.88
CA ILE A 1 10.27 -12.26 -7.90
C ILE A 1 8.91 -12.30 -8.56
N PHE A 2 8.59 -11.47 -9.55
CA PHE A 2 7.27 -11.39 -10.17
C PHE A 2 6.82 -12.67 -10.91
N CYS A 3 7.74 -13.41 -11.51
CA CYS A 3 7.40 -14.59 -12.31
C CYS A 3 7.66 -15.93 -11.59
N ARG A 4 8.00 -15.92 -10.29
CA ARG A 4 8.39 -17.12 -9.52
C ARG A 4 9.45 -18.00 -10.20
N SER A 5 10.20 -17.46 -11.17
CA SER A 5 11.26 -18.18 -11.87
C SER A 5 12.58 -18.06 -11.12
N ARG A 6 13.38 -19.13 -11.15
CA ARG A 6 14.73 -19.09 -10.58
C ARG A 6 15.62 -18.23 -11.48
N LEU A 7 16.60 -17.53 -10.90
CA LEU A 7 17.55 -16.70 -11.65
C LEU A 7 18.19 -17.45 -12.82
N ILE A 8 18.57 -18.71 -12.61
CA ILE A 8 19.19 -19.54 -13.65
C ILE A 8 18.25 -19.78 -14.84
N ASP A 9 16.95 -19.90 -14.61
CA ASP A 9 15.96 -20.08 -15.66
C ASP A 9 15.76 -18.78 -16.44
N THR A 10 15.76 -17.65 -15.74
CA THR A 10 15.68 -16.31 -16.35
C THR A 10 16.89 -16.02 -17.24
N LEU A 11 18.10 -16.41 -16.82
CA LEU A 11 19.33 -16.23 -17.61
C LEU A 11 19.34 -17.08 -18.90
N ARG A 12 18.52 -18.12 -18.99
CA ARG A 12 18.36 -18.97 -20.19
C ARG A 12 17.25 -18.51 -21.14
N MET A 13 16.45 -17.52 -20.74
CA MET A 13 15.39 -16.97 -21.59
C MET A 13 15.97 -16.20 -22.77
N LYS A 14 15.27 -16.22 -23.88
CA LYS A 14 15.65 -15.41 -25.03
C LYS A 14 15.44 -13.93 -24.72
N ALA A 15 16.31 -13.08 -25.21
CA ALA A 15 16.19 -11.62 -25.02
C ALA A 15 14.85 -11.07 -25.50
N LYS A 16 14.27 -11.65 -26.56
CA LYS A 16 12.93 -11.29 -27.06
C LYS A 16 11.85 -11.53 -26.01
N ASP A 17 11.87 -12.70 -25.37
CA ASP A 17 10.86 -13.08 -24.37
C ASP A 17 10.97 -12.19 -23.11
N ILE A 18 12.21 -11.87 -22.70
CA ILE A 18 12.47 -10.93 -21.61
C ILE A 18 11.91 -9.54 -21.97
N ASN A 19 12.14 -9.09 -23.20
CA ASN A 19 11.61 -7.79 -23.65
C ASN A 19 10.08 -7.76 -23.66
N GLU A 20 9.42 -8.81 -24.10
CA GLU A 20 7.95 -8.93 -24.07
C GLU A 20 7.40 -8.88 -22.65
N ILE A 21 8.05 -9.58 -21.70
CA ILE A 21 7.69 -9.55 -20.28
C ILE A 21 7.89 -8.13 -19.73
N THR A 22 9.01 -7.48 -20.04
CA THR A 22 9.32 -6.12 -19.58
C THR A 22 8.30 -5.11 -20.11
N LEU A 23 7.93 -5.22 -21.38
CA LEU A 23 6.90 -4.35 -21.98
C LEU A 23 5.52 -4.58 -21.34
N GLY A 24 5.20 -5.83 -21.01
CA GLY A 24 3.97 -6.17 -20.26
C GLY A 24 3.94 -5.56 -18.87
N LEU A 25 5.05 -5.64 -18.13
CA LEU A 25 5.19 -5.05 -16.81
C LEU A 25 5.12 -3.51 -16.87
N ASN A 26 5.81 -2.88 -17.83
CA ASN A 26 5.77 -1.43 -18.01
C ASN A 26 4.34 -0.92 -18.21
N LYS A 27 3.53 -1.61 -19.01
CA LYS A 27 2.11 -1.24 -19.19
C LYS A 27 1.33 -1.24 -17.87
N ILE A 28 1.64 -2.18 -16.97
CA ILE A 28 0.99 -2.25 -15.65
C ILE A 28 1.44 -1.08 -14.77
N PHE A 29 2.73 -0.72 -14.83
CA PHE A 29 3.28 0.39 -14.04
C PHE A 29 2.93 1.78 -14.62
N GLU A 30 2.76 1.89 -15.93
CA GLU A 30 2.30 3.13 -16.60
C GLU A 30 0.81 3.39 -16.40
N ALA A 31 0.01 2.34 -16.20
CA ALA A 31 -1.38 2.50 -15.83
C ALA A 31 -1.45 3.25 -14.50
N LYS A 32 -2.33 4.25 -14.38
CA LYS A 32 -2.62 4.90 -13.09
C LYS A 32 -3.49 3.94 -12.27
N PRO A 33 -2.92 3.13 -11.38
CA PRO A 33 -3.69 2.18 -10.62
C PRO A 33 -4.64 2.93 -9.68
N THR A 34 -5.90 2.53 -9.69
CA THR A 34 -6.92 3.04 -8.78
C THR A 34 -7.28 1.96 -7.76
N LEU A 35 -7.66 2.36 -6.56
CA LEU A 35 -8.11 1.43 -5.54
C LEU A 35 -9.35 0.67 -6.05
N LYS A 36 -9.20 -0.65 -6.17
CA LYS A 36 -10.31 -1.57 -6.41
C LYS A 36 -10.77 -2.10 -5.07
N THR A 37 -11.97 -1.74 -4.67
CA THR A 37 -12.52 -2.15 -3.37
C THR A 37 -13.09 -3.57 -3.38
N LEU A 38 -13.32 -4.14 -4.55
CA LEU A 38 -13.83 -5.51 -4.72
C LEU A 38 -13.05 -6.23 -5.82
N PHE A 39 -12.72 -7.49 -5.57
CA PHE A 39 -12.14 -8.38 -6.59
C PHE A 39 -12.48 -9.84 -6.28
N LYS A 40 -12.28 -10.73 -7.26
CA LYS A 40 -12.47 -12.17 -7.09
C LYS A 40 -11.14 -12.90 -7.05
N LEU A 41 -11.02 -13.82 -6.09
CA LEU A 41 -9.88 -14.74 -5.96
C LEU A 41 -10.41 -16.12 -5.58
N ASN A 42 -10.07 -17.16 -6.37
CA ASN A 42 -10.51 -18.55 -6.14
C ASN A 42 -12.03 -18.65 -5.90
N ASP A 43 -12.83 -18.06 -6.80
CA ASP A 43 -14.30 -18.01 -6.78
C ASP A 43 -14.94 -17.30 -5.57
N LYS A 44 -14.14 -16.72 -4.68
CA LYS A 44 -14.61 -15.86 -3.59
C LYS A 44 -14.48 -14.40 -3.95
N GLU A 45 -15.47 -13.58 -3.60
CA GLU A 45 -15.38 -12.12 -3.69
C GLU A 45 -14.76 -11.58 -2.40
N PHE A 46 -13.70 -10.79 -2.57
CA PHE A 46 -13.00 -10.10 -1.48
C PHE A 46 -13.32 -8.62 -1.54
N GLY A 47 -13.52 -8.02 -0.36
CA GLY A 47 -13.75 -6.60 -0.19
C GLY A 47 -12.65 -5.93 0.63
N PHE A 48 -12.26 -4.73 0.22
CA PHE A 48 -11.40 -3.84 1.00
C PHE A 48 -12.14 -3.42 2.28
N ILE A 49 -11.42 -3.16 3.36
CA ILE A 49 -12.01 -2.63 4.60
C ILE A 49 -12.88 -1.41 4.27
N PRO A 50 -14.20 -1.44 4.54
CA PRO A 50 -15.12 -0.37 4.13
C PRO A 50 -14.80 0.98 4.76
N LYS A 51 -14.31 0.95 6.01
CA LYS A 51 -13.89 2.13 6.77
C LYS A 51 -12.58 1.83 7.48
N LEU A 52 -11.53 2.58 7.15
CA LEU A 52 -10.23 2.42 7.81
C LEU A 52 -10.29 2.80 9.29
N ASP A 53 -11.18 3.71 9.67
CA ASP A 53 -11.37 4.13 11.06
C ASP A 53 -11.95 3.01 11.95
N ASP A 54 -12.60 2.01 11.36
CA ASP A 54 -13.13 0.84 12.07
C ASP A 54 -12.07 -0.27 12.24
N MET A 55 -10.82 -0.04 11.80
CA MET A 55 -9.71 -0.99 11.94
C MET A 55 -9.35 -1.18 13.41
N SER A 56 -9.27 -2.43 13.85
CA SER A 56 -8.79 -2.75 15.20
C SER A 56 -7.29 -2.43 15.35
N PHE A 57 -6.84 -2.25 16.58
CA PHE A 57 -5.43 -2.01 16.86
C PHE A 57 -4.53 -3.17 16.40
N GLY A 58 -5.01 -4.42 16.50
CA GLY A 58 -4.30 -5.59 15.99
C GLY A 58 -4.14 -5.57 14.47
N GLU A 59 -5.20 -5.23 13.73
CA GLU A 59 -5.15 -5.05 12.28
C GLU A 59 -4.16 -3.94 11.88
N TYR A 60 -4.15 -2.86 12.63
CA TYR A 60 -3.23 -1.74 12.38
C TYR A 60 -1.76 -2.16 12.55
N ILE A 61 -1.43 -2.86 13.66
CA ILE A 61 -0.05 -3.35 13.91
C ILE A 61 0.39 -4.32 12.80
N ASP A 62 -0.47 -5.27 12.45
CA ASP A 62 -0.18 -6.24 11.40
C ASP A 62 0.02 -5.54 10.04
N LEU A 63 -0.85 -4.59 9.71
CA LEU A 63 -0.75 -3.83 8.46
C LEU A 63 0.56 -3.03 8.38
N ASP A 64 0.91 -2.29 9.44
CA ASP A 64 2.13 -1.49 9.52
C ASP A 64 3.38 -2.36 9.38
N THR A 65 3.38 -3.51 10.07
CA THR A 65 4.47 -4.49 10.01
C THR A 65 4.67 -5.04 8.59
N TYR A 66 3.58 -5.41 7.90
CA TYR A 66 3.68 -6.09 6.62
C TYR A 66 3.80 -5.16 5.42
N LEU A 67 3.29 -3.92 5.50
CA LEU A 67 3.46 -2.94 4.42
C LEU A 67 4.90 -2.46 4.24
N ALA A 68 5.72 -2.58 5.29
CA ALA A 68 7.13 -2.17 5.25
C ALA A 68 8.00 -3.09 4.37
N ASP A 69 7.58 -4.34 4.16
CA ASP A 69 8.35 -5.34 3.44
C ASP A 69 7.55 -5.91 2.26
N TRP A 70 8.11 -5.78 1.05
CA TRP A 70 7.50 -6.30 -0.17
C TRP A 70 7.28 -7.82 -0.16
N GLU A 71 8.14 -8.58 0.52
CA GLU A 71 7.98 -10.03 0.64
C GLU A 71 6.72 -10.39 1.44
N ASN A 72 6.34 -9.55 2.39
CA ASN A 72 5.17 -9.69 3.24
C ASN A 72 3.92 -8.97 2.71
N MET A 73 4.00 -8.35 1.52
CA MET A 73 2.87 -7.61 0.93
C MET A 73 1.59 -8.45 0.84
N HIS A 74 1.69 -9.75 0.59
CA HIS A 74 0.53 -10.64 0.57
C HIS A 74 -0.18 -10.76 1.93
N LEU A 75 0.54 -10.61 3.03
CA LEU A 75 -0.02 -10.56 4.39
C LEU A 75 -0.71 -9.21 4.65
N ALA A 76 -0.09 -8.09 4.24
CA ALA A 76 -0.73 -6.79 4.28
C ALA A 76 -2.07 -6.78 3.51
N MET A 77 -2.11 -7.43 2.33
CA MET A 77 -3.34 -7.58 1.58
C MET A 77 -4.38 -8.46 2.30
N GLY A 78 -3.93 -9.45 3.08
CA GLY A 78 -4.81 -10.30 3.92
C GLY A 78 -5.44 -9.55 5.10
N VAL A 79 -4.79 -8.48 5.59
CA VAL A 79 -5.39 -7.56 6.57
C VAL A 79 -6.46 -6.71 5.91
N LEU A 80 -6.16 -6.13 4.74
CA LEU A 80 -7.00 -5.14 4.07
C LEU A 80 -8.19 -5.72 3.32
N PHE A 81 -8.09 -6.95 2.82
CA PHE A 81 -9.13 -7.60 2.03
C PHE A 81 -9.57 -8.89 2.67
N ARG A 82 -10.87 -9.02 2.84
CA ARG A 82 -11.51 -10.20 3.41
C ARG A 82 -12.72 -10.61 2.59
N PRO A 83 -13.18 -11.88 2.65
CA PRO A 83 -14.34 -12.32 1.95
C PRO A 83 -15.56 -11.46 2.29
N VAL A 84 -16.34 -11.13 1.26
CA VAL A 84 -17.60 -10.43 1.42
C VAL A 84 -18.65 -11.42 1.94
N THR A 85 -19.24 -11.12 3.10
CA THR A 85 -20.27 -11.92 3.73
C THR A 85 -21.67 -11.46 3.34
N PHE A 86 -21.82 -10.17 3.11
CA PHE A 86 -23.09 -9.56 2.71
C PHE A 86 -22.83 -8.39 1.76
N LYS A 87 -23.69 -8.24 0.75
CA LYS A 87 -23.60 -7.15 -0.21
C LYS A 87 -25.01 -6.68 -0.58
N ARG A 88 -25.24 -5.38 -0.48
CA ARG A 88 -26.48 -4.74 -0.89
C ARG A 88 -26.19 -3.41 -1.55
N ASN A 89 -26.59 -3.26 -2.80
CA ASN A 89 -26.27 -2.10 -3.62
C ASN A 89 -24.73 -1.88 -3.69
N ASN A 90 -24.25 -0.71 -3.23
CA ASN A 90 -22.83 -0.37 -3.17
C ASN A 90 -22.17 -0.62 -1.79
N GLU A 91 -22.94 -1.10 -0.82
CA GLU A 91 -22.43 -1.41 0.51
C GLU A 91 -22.16 -2.91 0.64
N TYR A 92 -21.12 -3.25 1.38
CA TYR A 92 -20.78 -4.64 1.67
C TYR A 92 -20.20 -4.77 3.07
N ILE A 93 -20.31 -5.97 3.60
CA ILE A 93 -19.75 -6.39 4.89
C ILE A 93 -18.72 -7.48 4.57
N ILE A 94 -17.58 -7.41 5.21
CA ILE A 94 -16.49 -8.39 5.10
C ILE A 94 -16.41 -9.24 6.37
N GLU A 95 -15.78 -10.40 6.28
CA GLU A 95 -15.51 -11.25 7.44
C GLU A 95 -14.68 -10.50 8.50
N GLU A 96 -14.85 -10.89 9.77
CA GLU A 96 -14.03 -10.38 10.85
C GLU A 96 -12.57 -10.79 10.69
N TYR A 97 -11.68 -9.91 11.10
CA TYR A 97 -10.25 -10.18 11.10
C TYR A 97 -9.88 -11.23 12.17
N LYS A 98 -9.05 -12.19 11.79
CA LYS A 98 -8.47 -13.17 12.71
C LYS A 98 -6.93 -13.14 12.64
N THR A 99 -6.39 -13.22 11.43
CA THR A 99 -4.95 -13.17 11.16
C THR A 99 -4.69 -12.80 9.71
N ALA A 100 -3.57 -12.15 9.44
CA ALA A 100 -3.14 -11.75 8.09
C ALA A 100 -3.00 -12.94 7.12
N SER A 101 -2.64 -14.11 7.62
CA SER A 101 -2.46 -15.34 6.83
C SER A 101 -3.75 -16.16 6.65
N GLN A 102 -4.91 -15.63 7.07
CA GLN A 102 -6.19 -16.33 7.01
C GLN A 102 -6.56 -16.75 5.57
N TYR A 103 -6.13 -15.95 4.59
CA TYR A 103 -6.34 -16.23 3.17
C TYR A 103 -5.03 -16.13 2.40
N ASP A 104 -4.80 -17.05 1.44
CA ASP A 104 -3.63 -16.99 0.56
C ASP A 104 -3.80 -15.87 -0.50
N MET A 105 -3.27 -14.71 -0.20
CA MET A 105 -3.27 -13.54 -1.08
C MET A 105 -2.11 -13.51 -2.08
N LYS A 106 -1.26 -14.57 -2.14
CA LYS A 106 -0.11 -14.61 -3.06
C LYS A 106 -0.50 -14.60 -4.53
N ASN A 107 -1.72 -15.05 -4.84
CA ASN A 107 -2.26 -15.05 -6.21
C ASN A 107 -3.20 -13.86 -6.50
N MET A 108 -3.22 -12.85 -5.62
CA MET A 108 -4.00 -11.64 -5.81
C MET A 108 -3.56 -10.91 -7.10
N PRO A 109 -4.51 -10.33 -7.87
CA PRO A 109 -4.17 -9.55 -9.06
C PRO A 109 -3.26 -8.36 -8.71
N LEU A 110 -2.16 -8.21 -9.46
CA LEU A 110 -1.16 -7.18 -9.21
C LEU A 110 -1.74 -5.76 -9.29
N ASP A 111 -2.69 -5.52 -10.17
CA ASP A 111 -3.35 -4.22 -10.33
C ASP A 111 -4.16 -3.81 -9.09
N VAL A 112 -4.71 -4.78 -8.34
CA VAL A 112 -5.38 -4.53 -7.06
C VAL A 112 -4.34 -4.11 -6.01
N VAL A 113 -3.22 -4.85 -5.91
CA VAL A 113 -2.11 -4.51 -5.00
C VAL A 113 -1.56 -3.12 -5.28
N MET A 114 -1.29 -2.82 -6.55
CA MET A 114 -0.78 -1.51 -6.97
C MET A 114 -1.78 -0.38 -6.66
N GLY A 115 -3.09 -0.65 -6.82
CA GLY A 115 -4.14 0.30 -6.46
C GLY A 115 -4.13 0.65 -4.96
N VAL A 116 -3.92 -0.34 -4.10
CA VAL A 116 -3.78 -0.14 -2.64
C VAL A 116 -2.54 0.69 -2.32
N LEU A 117 -1.40 0.36 -2.91
CA LEU A 117 -0.15 1.09 -2.67
C LEU A 117 -0.27 2.57 -3.05
N VAL A 118 -0.86 2.86 -4.23
CA VAL A 118 -1.09 4.24 -4.66
C VAL A 118 -2.10 4.94 -3.76
N PHE A 119 -3.14 4.24 -3.29
CA PHE A 119 -4.10 4.78 -2.35
C PHE A 119 -3.42 5.23 -1.05
N PHE A 120 -2.63 4.36 -0.40
CA PHE A 120 -1.93 4.72 0.84
C PHE A 120 -0.85 5.79 0.61
N TRP A 121 -0.19 5.76 -0.55
CA TRP A 121 0.73 6.82 -0.93
C TRP A 121 0.06 8.20 -0.98
N ASN A 122 -1.09 8.28 -1.64
CA ASN A 122 -1.85 9.53 -1.75
C ASN A 122 -2.35 9.98 -0.38
N LEU A 123 -2.91 9.06 0.42
CA LEU A 123 -3.40 9.33 1.77
C LEU A 123 -2.30 9.94 2.65
N LYS A 124 -1.11 9.33 2.64
CA LYS A 124 0.06 9.85 3.37
C LYS A 124 0.49 11.23 2.87
N SER A 125 0.55 11.40 1.56
CA SER A 125 0.97 12.68 0.96
C SER A 125 0.00 13.81 1.31
N GLU A 126 -1.30 13.53 1.34
CA GLU A 126 -2.31 14.49 1.77
C GLU A 126 -2.19 14.81 3.26
N LEU A 127 -2.03 13.79 4.10
CA LEU A 127 -1.84 13.98 5.53
C LEU A 127 -0.63 14.87 5.83
N LEU A 128 0.50 14.59 5.19
CA LEU A 128 1.71 15.40 5.34
C LEU A 128 1.51 16.86 4.91
N LYS A 129 0.83 17.09 3.78
CA LYS A 129 0.50 18.45 3.35
C LYS A 129 -0.35 19.19 4.39
N HIS A 130 -1.32 18.49 4.98
CA HIS A 130 -2.14 19.07 6.05
C HIS A 130 -1.33 19.41 7.30
N ILE A 131 -0.44 18.50 7.73
CA ILE A 131 0.46 18.74 8.87
C ILE A 131 1.36 19.96 8.60
N VAL A 132 2.02 19.99 7.44
CA VAL A 132 2.89 21.12 7.05
C VAL A 132 2.13 22.44 7.05
N ASN A 133 0.95 22.47 6.42
CA ASN A 133 0.11 23.69 6.37
C ASN A 133 -0.33 24.13 7.77
N TYR A 134 -0.70 23.17 8.64
CA TYR A 134 -1.06 23.47 10.02
C TYR A 134 0.11 24.11 10.78
N LEU A 135 1.30 23.53 10.67
CA LEU A 135 2.50 24.02 11.35
C LEU A 135 2.94 25.40 10.83
N GLN A 136 2.91 25.63 9.51
CA GLN A 136 3.25 26.93 8.91
C GLN A 136 2.27 28.04 9.34
N ASN A 137 1.01 27.71 9.57
CA ASN A 137 0.01 28.67 10.03
C ASN A 137 0.16 29.05 11.52
N GLN A 138 0.90 28.28 12.29
CA GLN A 138 1.19 28.55 13.71
C GLN A 138 2.32 29.58 13.95
N LYS A 139 2.81 30.24 12.92
CA LYS A 139 3.71 31.42 12.89
C LYS A 139 5.10 31.32 13.56
N GLU A 140 5.52 30.19 14.09
CA GLU A 140 6.79 30.10 14.84
C GLU A 140 7.78 29.05 14.33
N VAL A 141 7.50 28.38 13.21
CA VAL A 141 8.31 27.22 12.82
C VAL A 141 8.74 27.27 11.38
N GLU A 142 10.05 27.42 11.16
CA GLU A 142 10.69 27.17 9.88
C GLU A 142 10.96 25.66 9.73
N LEU A 143 10.23 24.99 8.85
CA LEU A 143 10.50 23.59 8.52
C LEU A 143 11.83 23.47 7.78
N PRO A 144 12.69 22.51 8.14
CA PRO A 144 13.92 22.25 7.42
C PRO A 144 13.66 21.96 5.94
N GLN A 145 14.47 22.57 5.05
CA GLN A 145 14.28 22.44 3.59
C GLN A 145 14.35 20.98 3.09
N HIS A 146 15.12 20.12 3.76
CA HIS A 146 15.22 18.71 3.39
C HIS A 146 13.93 17.94 3.65
N LEU A 147 13.15 18.31 4.69
CA LEU A 147 11.81 17.75 4.95
C LEU A 147 10.83 18.16 3.85
N ILE A 148 10.84 19.42 3.45
CA ILE A 148 10.00 19.92 2.35
C ILE A 148 10.34 19.20 1.05
N ALA A 149 11.63 19.00 0.75
CA ALA A 149 12.08 18.27 -0.43
C ALA A 149 11.66 16.79 -0.39
N SER A 150 11.73 16.12 0.77
CA SER A 150 11.28 14.75 0.95
C SER A 150 9.78 14.61 0.70
N LEU A 151 8.99 15.56 1.15
CA LEU A 151 7.54 15.62 0.92
C LEU A 151 7.17 15.79 -0.56
N GLN A 152 7.98 16.53 -1.31
CA GLN A 152 7.75 16.78 -2.74
C GLN A 152 8.21 15.61 -3.64
N ASN A 153 9.27 14.91 -3.25
CA ASN A 153 9.91 13.88 -4.07
C ASN A 153 9.41 12.46 -3.80
N GLY A 154 8.45 12.29 -2.91
CA GLY A 154 7.81 11.00 -2.69
C GLY A 154 8.74 9.96 -2.08
N VAL A 155 8.95 10.00 -0.78
CA VAL A 155 9.77 9.03 -0.04
C VAL A 155 8.96 7.77 0.28
N GLY A 156 9.57 6.59 0.19
CA GLY A 156 8.96 5.30 0.51
C GLY A 156 8.44 5.19 1.96
N PHE A 157 7.79 4.06 2.31
CA PHE A 157 7.09 3.90 3.59
C PHE A 157 7.97 4.14 4.84
N ASN A 158 9.20 3.62 4.90
CA ASN A 158 10.08 3.75 6.07
C ASN A 158 10.54 5.20 6.34
N PRO A 159 10.95 5.99 5.33
CA PRO A 159 11.32 7.39 5.57
C PRO A 159 10.15 8.29 6.03
N PHE A 160 8.89 7.82 5.90
CA PHE A 160 7.75 8.58 6.38
C PHE A 160 7.67 8.62 7.91
N THR A 161 7.78 7.46 8.57
CA THR A 161 7.80 7.38 10.03
C THR A 161 8.96 8.17 10.60
N ASP A 162 10.13 8.08 9.96
CA ASP A 162 11.32 8.83 10.36
C ASP A 162 11.11 10.34 10.21
N SER A 163 10.52 10.79 9.09
CA SER A 163 10.20 12.22 8.87
C SER A 163 9.15 12.75 9.83
N VAL A 164 8.10 11.99 10.15
CA VAL A 164 7.09 12.38 11.14
C VAL A 164 7.69 12.44 12.54
N THR A 165 8.53 11.47 12.90
CA THR A 165 9.23 11.44 14.18
C THR A 165 10.16 12.64 14.33
N GLU A 166 10.95 12.97 13.31
CA GLU A 166 11.84 14.14 13.27
C GLU A 166 11.06 15.46 13.40
N ILE A 167 9.91 15.57 12.71
CA ILE A 167 9.01 16.71 12.86
C ILE A 167 8.54 16.80 14.31
N LEU A 168 8.02 15.74 14.89
CA LEU A 168 7.52 15.73 16.27
C LEU A 168 8.61 16.04 17.29
N GLU A 169 9.81 15.50 17.14
CA GLU A 169 10.96 15.78 18.02
C GLU A 169 11.42 17.24 17.95
N THR A 170 11.28 17.88 16.78
CA THR A 170 11.63 19.30 16.59
C THR A 170 10.63 20.21 17.32
N TYR A 171 9.38 19.77 17.49
CA TYR A 171 8.30 20.55 18.13
C TYR A 171 8.09 20.28 19.62
N THR A 172 8.68 19.23 20.15
CA THR A 172 8.57 18.88 21.59
C THR A 172 9.72 19.42 22.44
N LYS A 173 10.66 20.15 21.84
CA LYS A 173 11.74 20.89 22.52
C LYS A 173 11.39 22.38 22.61
#